data_0144f92ca068acb8c49a9d82720c4338
#
_entry.id   0144f92ca068acb8c49a9d82720c4338
#
_cell.length_a   1.000
_cell.length_b   1.000
_cell.length_c   1.000
_cell.angle_alpha   90.00
_cell.angle_beta   90.00
_cell.angle_gamma   90.00
#
_symmetry.space_group_name_H-M   'P 1'
#
loop_
_entity.id
_entity.type
_entity.pdbx_description
1 polymer ?
#
loop_
_entity_poly.entity_id
_entity_poly.type
_entity_poly.pdbx_seq_one_letter_code
_entity_poly.pdbx_strand_id
1 'polypeptide(L)'
;PEKPSDTELVFISNAETIRDYLLRLSVDELKLLAKYILQNVYIVFVQTDDFASSFRLFNVLNSRGLPLSNADLLKNALFESASTHNKKSEQIESAWSQIEDMVGVRRLDKFLTLHKLSEKKDRDRVLQKGFEAFIENLQQQFDGDAIAMSLMLVNSAKNYTKILENDFEHPSIRRKIASLSNLGVDEWIPPVMAFMNRMARTEDFNLDDFSQFITA
;
A
#
# COMPACT_ATOMS: atom_id res chain seq x y z
N PRO A 1 -15.76 19.80 -10.39
CA PRO A 1 -14.72 19.65 -9.36
C PRO A 1 -14.43 18.16 -9.22
N GLU A 2 -13.17 17.79 -9.34
CA GLU A 2 -12.71 16.43 -9.11
C GLU A 2 -13.02 16.03 -7.67
N LYS A 3 -13.34 14.75 -7.48
CA LYS A 3 -13.59 14.21 -6.15
C LYS A 3 -12.24 14.11 -5.41
N PRO A 4 -12.14 14.57 -4.16
CA PRO A 4 -10.88 14.53 -3.44
C PRO A 4 -10.39 13.08 -3.28
N SER A 5 -9.08 12.89 -3.38
CA SER A 5 -8.41 11.62 -3.12
C SER A 5 -8.51 11.22 -1.63
N ASP A 6 -8.29 9.96 -1.32
CA ASP A 6 -8.31 9.47 0.08
C ASP A 6 -7.31 10.24 0.97
N THR A 7 -6.15 10.60 0.41
CA THR A 7 -5.13 11.39 1.11
C THR A 7 -5.63 12.81 1.42
N GLU A 8 -6.26 13.49 0.44
CA GLU A 8 -6.86 14.81 0.65
C GLU A 8 -7.98 14.76 1.68
N LEU A 9 -8.81 13.71 1.67
CA LEU A 9 -9.85 13.52 2.69
C LEU A 9 -9.27 13.40 4.10
N VAL A 10 -8.13 12.73 4.29
CA VAL A 10 -7.44 12.65 5.57
C VAL A 10 -6.95 14.03 6.01
N PHE A 11 -6.35 14.82 5.12
CA PHE A 11 -5.93 16.19 5.43
C PHE A 11 -7.12 17.07 5.80
N ILE A 12 -8.21 17.02 5.05
CA ILE A 12 -9.43 17.79 5.33
C ILE A 12 -9.98 17.41 6.71
N SER A 13 -10.12 16.12 7.00
CA SER A 13 -10.63 15.64 8.28
C SER A 13 -9.76 16.07 9.47
N ASN A 14 -8.43 16.03 9.32
CA ASN A 14 -7.52 16.49 10.36
C ASN A 14 -7.61 18.01 10.55
N ALA A 15 -7.68 18.78 9.47
CA ALA A 15 -7.85 20.23 9.53
C ALA A 15 -9.16 20.62 10.20
N GLU A 16 -10.26 19.91 9.92
CA GLU A 16 -11.55 20.13 10.58
C GLU A 16 -11.47 19.80 12.08
N THR A 17 -10.84 18.72 12.45
CA THR A 17 -10.64 18.34 13.85
C THR A 17 -9.87 19.42 14.62
N ILE A 18 -8.79 19.93 14.04
CA ILE A 18 -7.98 21.01 14.62
C ILE A 18 -8.82 22.29 14.73
N ARG A 19 -9.52 22.67 13.66
CA ARG A 19 -10.39 23.85 13.65
C ARG A 19 -11.45 23.75 14.75
N ASP A 20 -12.13 22.64 14.86
CA ASP A 20 -13.20 22.45 15.85
C ASP A 20 -12.67 22.47 17.29
N TYR A 21 -11.45 22.00 17.51
CA TYR A 21 -10.76 22.16 18.79
C TYR A 21 -10.47 23.63 19.08
N LEU A 22 -9.88 24.36 18.13
CA LEU A 22 -9.54 25.77 18.30
C LEU A 22 -10.76 26.66 18.53
N LEU A 23 -11.90 26.36 17.88
CA LEU A 23 -13.15 27.11 18.05
C LEU A 23 -13.77 26.99 19.47
N ARG A 24 -13.35 25.98 20.24
CA ARG A 24 -13.80 25.80 21.63
C ARG A 24 -12.98 26.61 22.64
N LEU A 25 -11.83 27.12 22.23
CA LEU A 25 -10.94 27.87 23.09
C LEU A 25 -11.37 29.35 23.15
N SER A 26 -11.21 29.95 24.31
CA SER A 26 -11.35 31.40 24.50
C SER A 26 -10.17 32.12 23.77
N VAL A 27 -10.34 33.43 23.54
CA VAL A 27 -9.28 34.25 22.92
C VAL A 27 -7.98 34.22 23.72
N ASP A 28 -8.06 34.18 25.05
CA ASP A 28 -6.86 34.16 25.90
C ASP A 28 -6.17 32.79 25.87
N GLU A 29 -6.92 31.70 25.85
CA GLU A 29 -6.37 30.35 25.64
C GLU A 29 -5.71 30.19 24.25
N LEU A 30 -6.31 30.77 23.21
CA LEU A 30 -5.70 30.79 21.86
C LEU A 30 -4.38 31.57 21.85
N LYS A 31 -4.31 32.72 22.52
CA LYS A 31 -3.06 33.49 22.66
C LYS A 31 -1.98 32.69 23.41
N LEU A 32 -2.39 32.01 24.48
CA LEU A 32 -1.49 31.17 25.27
C LEU A 32 -0.94 29.98 24.46
N LEU A 33 -1.82 29.32 23.73
CA LEU A 33 -1.46 28.22 22.82
C LEU A 33 -0.49 28.70 21.72
N ALA A 34 -0.81 29.82 21.07
CA ALA A 34 0.05 30.39 20.04
C ALA A 34 1.44 30.76 20.59
N LYS A 35 1.49 31.40 21.77
CA LYS A 35 2.74 31.71 22.46
C LYS A 35 3.52 30.46 22.81
N TYR A 36 2.87 29.41 23.29
CA TYR A 36 3.50 28.15 23.62
C TYR A 36 4.13 27.50 22.38
N ILE A 37 3.38 27.43 21.26
CA ILE A 37 3.86 26.86 20.00
C ILE A 37 5.10 27.63 19.50
N LEU A 38 5.02 28.97 19.47
CA LEU A 38 6.11 29.81 18.96
C LEU A 38 7.37 29.75 19.83
N GLN A 39 7.25 29.50 21.11
CA GLN A 39 8.36 29.51 22.05
C GLN A 39 8.94 28.14 22.36
N ASN A 40 8.15 27.07 22.24
CA ASN A 40 8.52 25.74 22.74
C ASN A 40 8.45 24.62 21.69
N VAL A 41 7.89 24.89 20.50
CA VAL A 41 7.84 23.89 19.43
C VAL A 41 8.97 24.16 18.45
N TYR A 42 9.84 23.18 18.27
CA TYR A 42 10.94 23.20 17.33
C TYR A 42 10.64 22.24 16.17
N ILE A 43 10.81 22.74 14.96
CA ILE A 43 10.67 21.95 13.73
C ILE A 43 12.05 21.79 13.12
N VAL A 44 12.45 20.56 12.88
CA VAL A 44 13.66 20.26 12.10
C VAL A 44 13.25 20.12 10.64
N PHE A 45 13.68 21.05 9.81
CA PHE A 45 13.49 21.00 8.37
C PHE A 45 14.75 20.37 7.74
N VAL A 46 14.56 19.25 7.04
CA VAL A 46 15.64 18.57 6.35
C VAL A 46 15.28 18.50 4.87
N GLN A 47 16.15 19.03 4.04
CA GLN A 47 16.05 19.02 2.60
C GLN A 47 17.15 18.13 2.03
N THR A 48 16.81 17.29 1.08
CA THR A 48 17.76 16.45 0.35
C THR A 48 17.53 16.63 -1.14
N ASP A 49 18.59 16.46 -1.92
CA ASP A 49 18.56 16.70 -3.36
C ASP A 49 18.05 15.50 -4.16
N ASP A 50 17.92 14.34 -3.52
CA ASP A 50 17.40 13.13 -4.14
C ASP A 50 16.43 12.36 -3.22
N PHE A 51 15.51 11.64 -3.83
CA PHE A 51 14.46 10.92 -3.14
C PHE A 51 15.01 9.76 -2.26
N ALA A 52 16.03 9.05 -2.73
CA ALA A 52 16.60 7.92 -1.99
C ALA A 52 17.26 8.38 -0.68
N SER A 53 17.97 9.49 -0.71
CA SER A 53 18.55 10.12 0.49
C SER A 53 17.48 10.65 1.44
N SER A 54 16.41 11.27 0.90
CA SER A 54 15.24 11.70 1.67
C SER A 54 14.65 10.53 2.44
N PHE A 55 14.49 9.42 1.77
CA PHE A 55 13.82 8.26 2.32
C PHE A 55 14.68 7.52 3.35
N ARG A 56 15.99 7.37 3.12
CA ARG A 56 16.93 6.82 4.12
C ARG A 56 16.93 7.65 5.41
N LEU A 57 16.95 8.96 5.26
CA LEU A 57 16.91 9.87 6.40
C LEU A 57 15.59 9.77 7.16
N PHE A 58 14.46 9.72 6.44
CA PHE A 58 13.12 9.49 7.00
C PHE A 58 13.09 8.20 7.84
N ASN A 59 13.66 7.11 7.32
CA ASN A 59 13.74 5.83 8.03
C ASN A 59 14.58 5.91 9.30
N VAL A 60 15.74 6.55 9.23
CA VAL A 60 16.62 6.73 10.40
C VAL A 60 15.93 7.58 11.48
N LEU A 61 15.20 8.61 11.08
CA LEU A 61 14.46 9.45 12.02
C LEU A 61 13.25 8.72 12.64
N ASN A 62 12.54 7.96 11.84
CA ASN A 62 11.36 7.19 12.30
C ASN A 62 11.72 5.91 13.07
N SER A 63 12.94 5.37 12.93
CA SER A 63 13.37 4.19 13.68
C SER A 63 13.37 4.38 15.21
N ARG A 64 13.25 5.62 15.68
CA ARG A 64 13.11 5.99 17.10
C ARG A 64 11.66 6.24 17.55
N GLY A 65 10.68 6.09 16.65
CA GLY A 65 9.26 6.36 16.88
C GLY A 65 8.37 5.17 16.57
N LEU A 66 7.30 5.41 15.78
CA LEU A 66 6.43 4.34 15.29
C LEU A 66 7.18 3.47 14.28
N PRO A 67 7.03 2.13 14.33
CA PRO A 67 7.64 1.25 13.33
C PRO A 67 7.10 1.61 11.93
N LEU A 68 7.96 1.46 10.93
CA LEU A 68 7.58 1.65 9.53
C LEU A 68 6.49 0.67 9.14
N SER A 69 5.54 1.15 8.35
CA SER A 69 4.53 0.30 7.75
C SER A 69 5.15 -0.62 6.67
N ASN A 70 4.48 -1.70 6.32
CA ASN A 70 4.89 -2.55 5.21
C ASN A 70 4.97 -1.78 3.89
N ALA A 71 4.08 -0.80 3.73
CA ALA A 71 4.07 0.10 2.58
C ALA A 71 5.34 0.95 2.52
N ASP A 72 5.76 1.53 3.65
CA ASP A 72 6.97 2.32 3.73
C ASP A 72 8.22 1.47 3.43
N LEU A 73 8.31 0.28 3.99
CA LEU A 73 9.42 -0.64 3.75
C LEU A 73 9.56 -1.01 2.27
N LEU A 74 8.44 -1.34 1.61
CA LEU A 74 8.46 -1.74 0.20
C LEU A 74 8.75 -0.54 -0.71
N LYS A 75 8.12 0.60 -0.46
CA LYS A 75 8.37 1.85 -1.20
C LYS A 75 9.85 2.20 -1.17
N ASN A 76 10.48 2.07 -0.01
CA ASN A 76 11.91 2.24 0.19
C ASN A 76 12.75 1.37 -0.72
N ALA A 77 12.50 0.08 -0.66
CA ALA A 77 13.27 -0.89 -1.42
C ALA A 77 13.17 -0.64 -2.94
N LEU A 78 11.98 -0.24 -3.42
CA LEU A 78 11.77 0.10 -4.83
C LEU A 78 12.60 1.32 -5.24
N PHE A 79 12.57 2.39 -4.45
CA PHE A 79 13.32 3.60 -4.75
C PHE A 79 14.84 3.43 -4.55
N GLU A 80 15.27 2.63 -3.58
CA GLU A 80 16.69 2.30 -3.42
C GLU A 80 17.25 1.58 -4.64
N SER A 81 16.49 0.63 -5.19
CA SER A 81 16.86 -0.08 -6.43
C SER A 81 16.84 0.83 -7.67
N ALA A 82 16.13 1.96 -7.61
CA ALA A 82 16.03 2.93 -8.71
C ALA A 82 17.07 4.06 -8.65
N SER A 83 17.80 4.20 -7.56
CA SER A 83 18.59 5.40 -7.19
C SER A 83 19.67 5.83 -8.17
N THR A 84 19.93 5.10 -9.24
CA THR A 84 20.91 5.43 -10.28
C THR A 84 20.34 6.16 -11.50
N HIS A 85 19.00 6.32 -11.63
CA HIS A 85 18.37 6.90 -12.83
C HIS A 85 17.06 7.64 -12.51
N ASN A 86 17.03 8.96 -12.64
CA ASN A 86 15.84 9.81 -12.36
C ASN A 86 14.56 9.34 -13.08
N LYS A 87 14.62 8.91 -14.34
CA LYS A 87 13.46 8.41 -15.09
C LYS A 87 12.82 7.15 -14.47
N LYS A 88 13.61 6.31 -13.82
CA LYS A 88 13.09 5.12 -13.12
C LYS A 88 12.31 5.51 -11.87
N SER A 89 12.75 6.53 -11.16
CA SER A 89 12.07 7.04 -9.97
C SER A 89 10.68 7.58 -10.30
N GLU A 90 10.52 8.34 -11.38
CA GLU A 90 9.20 8.84 -11.84
C GLU A 90 8.23 7.70 -12.20
N GLN A 91 8.72 6.64 -12.85
CA GLN A 91 7.91 5.48 -13.21
C GLN A 91 7.45 4.71 -11.97
N ILE A 92 8.33 4.54 -10.98
CA ILE A 92 7.99 3.89 -9.71
C ILE A 92 6.99 4.73 -8.94
N GLU A 93 7.17 6.05 -8.88
CA GLU A 93 6.23 6.96 -8.23
C GLU A 93 4.84 6.90 -8.87
N SER A 94 4.78 6.92 -10.20
CA SER A 94 3.52 6.76 -10.94
C SER A 94 2.85 5.42 -10.64
N ALA A 95 3.61 4.32 -10.64
CA ALA A 95 3.10 2.99 -10.31
C ALA A 95 2.60 2.92 -8.86
N TRP A 96 3.34 3.53 -7.93
CA TRP A 96 2.94 3.57 -6.53
C TRP A 96 1.67 4.38 -6.31
N SER A 97 1.56 5.56 -6.92
CA SER A 97 0.32 6.36 -6.91
C SER A 97 -0.88 5.57 -7.44
N GLN A 98 -0.71 4.82 -8.53
CA GLN A 98 -1.79 3.95 -9.04
C GLN A 98 -2.23 2.90 -8.01
N ILE A 99 -1.29 2.31 -7.25
CA ILE A 99 -1.62 1.34 -6.19
C ILE A 99 -2.39 2.05 -5.07
N GLU A 100 -1.92 3.21 -4.62
CA GLU A 100 -2.58 4.01 -3.58
C GLU A 100 -4.00 4.42 -3.98
N ASP A 101 -4.20 4.84 -5.23
CA ASP A 101 -5.51 5.22 -5.76
C ASP A 101 -6.48 4.03 -5.84
N MET A 102 -6.01 2.86 -6.28
CA MET A 102 -6.85 1.66 -6.41
C MET A 102 -7.20 1.03 -5.07
N VAL A 103 -6.22 0.92 -4.18
CA VAL A 103 -6.37 0.18 -2.91
C VAL A 103 -6.88 1.09 -1.80
N GLY A 104 -6.53 2.37 -1.84
CA GLY A 104 -6.72 3.33 -0.77
C GLY A 104 -5.64 3.21 0.32
N VAL A 105 -5.10 4.35 0.76
CA VAL A 105 -3.97 4.42 1.72
C VAL A 105 -4.23 3.61 2.98
N ARG A 106 -5.46 3.62 3.51
CA ARG A 106 -5.83 2.90 4.74
C ARG A 106 -5.79 1.38 4.61
N ARG A 107 -5.92 0.86 3.39
CA ARG A 107 -5.93 -0.60 3.11
C ARG A 107 -4.62 -1.11 2.56
N LEU A 108 -3.66 -0.22 2.32
CA LEU A 108 -2.42 -0.54 1.63
C LEU A 108 -1.60 -1.61 2.37
N ASP A 109 -1.41 -1.49 3.68
CA ASP A 109 -0.70 -2.50 4.47
C ASP A 109 -1.41 -3.86 4.50
N LYS A 110 -2.75 -3.85 4.55
CA LYS A 110 -3.56 -5.07 4.45
C LYS A 110 -3.36 -5.73 3.08
N PHE A 111 -3.45 -4.96 2.00
CA PHE A 111 -3.19 -5.44 0.65
C PHE A 111 -1.81 -6.07 0.53
N LEU A 112 -0.75 -5.39 0.99
CA LEU A 112 0.62 -5.89 0.91
C LEU A 112 0.82 -7.17 1.73
N THR A 113 0.17 -7.28 2.88
CA THR A 113 0.17 -8.52 3.68
C THR A 113 -0.50 -9.67 2.93
N LEU A 114 -1.67 -9.44 2.31
CA LEU A 114 -2.38 -10.44 1.54
C LEU A 114 -1.62 -10.81 0.25
N HIS A 115 -0.99 -9.82 -0.39
CA HIS A 115 -0.11 -10.05 -1.54
C HIS A 115 1.08 -10.93 -1.16
N LYS A 116 1.79 -10.63 -0.06
CA LYS A 116 2.86 -11.47 0.48
C LYS A 116 2.40 -12.92 0.68
N LEU A 117 1.20 -13.13 1.22
CA LEU A 117 0.63 -14.46 1.42
C LEU A 117 0.26 -15.14 0.10
N SER A 118 -0.09 -14.38 -0.95
CA SER A 118 -0.43 -14.92 -2.26
C SER A 118 0.78 -15.43 -3.05
N GLU A 119 1.97 -14.91 -2.77
CA GLU A 119 3.20 -15.27 -3.51
C GLU A 119 3.85 -16.58 -3.03
N LYS A 120 3.48 -17.11 -1.86
CA LYS A 120 4.11 -18.32 -1.30
C LYS A 120 3.09 -19.36 -0.84
N LYS A 121 3.43 -20.65 -1.11
CA LYS A 121 2.61 -21.81 -0.72
C LYS A 121 2.67 -22.13 0.79
N ASP A 122 3.71 -21.69 1.50
CA ASP A 122 3.93 -22.03 2.91
C ASP A 122 3.58 -20.83 3.79
N ARG A 123 2.32 -20.79 4.23
CA ARG A 123 1.76 -19.71 5.04
C ARG A 123 2.51 -19.50 6.35
N ASP A 124 2.87 -20.58 7.05
CA ASP A 124 3.47 -20.47 8.37
C ASP A 124 4.88 -19.89 8.29
N ARG A 125 5.67 -20.30 7.30
CA ARG A 125 6.98 -19.70 7.03
C ARG A 125 6.90 -18.24 6.61
N VAL A 126 5.86 -17.88 5.86
CA VAL A 126 5.67 -16.49 5.39
C VAL A 126 5.30 -15.57 6.53
N LEU A 127 4.47 -16.03 7.47
CA LEU A 127 4.08 -15.24 8.64
C LEU A 127 5.22 -15.06 9.64
N GLN A 128 6.07 -16.10 9.79
CA GLN A 128 7.22 -16.06 10.71
C GLN A 128 8.37 -15.18 10.21
N LYS A 129 8.54 -15.05 8.90
CA LYS A 129 9.54 -14.15 8.31
C LYS A 129 8.97 -12.75 8.18
N GLY A 130 9.71 -11.75 8.64
CA GLY A 130 9.36 -10.34 8.52
C GLY A 130 9.05 -9.90 7.10
N PHE A 131 8.57 -8.68 6.95
CA PHE A 131 8.25 -8.12 5.63
C PHE A 131 9.52 -7.86 4.82
N GLU A 132 10.65 -7.59 5.48
CA GLU A 132 11.97 -7.44 4.87
C GLU A 132 12.38 -8.68 4.06
N ALA A 133 12.19 -9.87 4.63
CA ALA A 133 12.50 -11.10 3.90
C ALA A 133 11.60 -11.33 2.67
N PHE A 134 10.41 -10.75 2.64
CA PHE A 134 9.57 -10.72 1.45
C PHE A 134 10.15 -9.77 0.40
N ILE A 135 10.58 -8.58 0.80
CA ILE A 135 11.24 -7.61 -0.09
C ILE A 135 12.49 -8.20 -0.72
N GLU A 136 13.36 -8.82 0.09
CA GLU A 136 14.58 -9.49 -0.41
C GLU A 136 14.25 -10.56 -1.46
N ASN A 137 13.20 -11.36 -1.23
CA ASN A 137 12.77 -12.36 -2.22
C ASN A 137 12.26 -11.72 -3.51
N LEU A 138 11.52 -10.59 -3.43
CA LEU A 138 11.09 -9.88 -4.63
C LEU A 138 12.29 -9.33 -5.40
N GLN A 139 13.24 -8.71 -4.73
CA GLN A 139 14.47 -8.21 -5.35
C GLN A 139 15.25 -9.32 -6.06
N GLN A 140 15.36 -10.50 -5.44
CA GLN A 140 16.00 -11.67 -6.06
C GLN A 140 15.21 -12.19 -7.27
N GLN A 141 13.88 -12.25 -7.19
CA GLN A 141 13.01 -12.74 -8.26
C GLN A 141 13.05 -11.87 -9.50
N PHE A 142 13.28 -10.58 -9.35
CA PHE A 142 13.28 -9.59 -10.42
C PHE A 142 14.69 -9.02 -10.71
N ASP A 143 15.75 -9.66 -10.21
CA ASP A 143 17.14 -9.19 -10.35
C ASP A 143 17.32 -7.70 -9.98
N GLY A 144 16.56 -7.23 -8.99
CA GLY A 144 16.55 -5.84 -8.55
C GLY A 144 15.87 -4.86 -9.51
N ASP A 145 15.14 -5.33 -10.53
CA ASP A 145 14.37 -4.45 -11.42
C ASP A 145 13.14 -3.88 -10.71
N ALA A 146 13.30 -2.69 -10.15
CA ALA A 146 12.26 -1.98 -9.40
C ALA A 146 11.04 -1.64 -10.27
N ILE A 147 11.21 -1.43 -11.58
CA ILE A 147 10.09 -1.16 -12.49
C ILE A 147 9.25 -2.42 -12.65
N ALA A 148 9.90 -3.56 -12.94
CA ALA A 148 9.20 -4.83 -13.06
C ALA A 148 8.48 -5.22 -11.75
N MET A 149 9.11 -5.02 -10.60
CA MET A 149 8.49 -5.19 -9.28
C MET A 149 7.26 -4.29 -9.11
N SER A 150 7.36 -3.01 -9.46
CA SER A 150 6.26 -2.05 -9.34
C SER A 150 5.08 -2.41 -10.24
N LEU A 151 5.32 -2.81 -11.49
CA LEU A 151 4.28 -3.25 -12.43
C LEU A 151 3.58 -4.52 -11.95
N MET A 152 4.32 -5.46 -11.38
CA MET A 152 3.77 -6.67 -10.76
C MET A 152 2.83 -6.30 -9.60
N LEU A 153 3.23 -5.36 -8.74
CA LEU A 153 2.40 -4.87 -7.62
C LEU A 153 1.14 -4.15 -8.13
N VAL A 154 1.25 -3.33 -9.18
CA VAL A 154 0.08 -2.69 -9.83
C VAL A 154 -0.92 -3.75 -10.32
N ASN A 155 -0.45 -4.80 -10.98
CA ASN A 155 -1.31 -5.88 -11.44
C ASN A 155 -1.96 -6.63 -10.27
N SER A 156 -1.21 -6.87 -9.21
CA SER A 156 -1.75 -7.50 -8.00
C SER A 156 -2.79 -6.61 -7.30
N ALA A 157 -2.57 -5.29 -7.27
CA ALA A 157 -3.54 -4.32 -6.72
C ALA A 157 -4.84 -4.31 -7.54
N LYS A 158 -4.76 -4.35 -8.87
CA LYS A 158 -5.94 -4.50 -9.75
C LYS A 158 -6.73 -5.76 -9.42
N ASN A 159 -6.04 -6.89 -9.29
CA ASN A 159 -6.69 -8.16 -8.95
C ASN A 159 -7.33 -8.13 -7.55
N TYR A 160 -6.64 -7.53 -6.58
CA TYR A 160 -7.17 -7.34 -5.22
C TYR A 160 -8.44 -6.49 -5.21
N THR A 161 -8.42 -5.35 -5.88
CA THR A 161 -9.58 -4.46 -5.99
C THR A 161 -10.74 -5.14 -6.70
N LYS A 162 -10.46 -5.85 -7.81
CA LYS A 162 -11.45 -6.65 -8.54
C LYS A 162 -12.13 -7.71 -7.67
N ILE A 163 -11.36 -8.36 -6.79
CA ILE A 163 -11.90 -9.34 -5.82
C ILE A 163 -12.81 -8.64 -4.81
N LEU A 164 -12.37 -7.53 -4.22
CA LEU A 164 -13.11 -6.81 -3.18
C LEU A 164 -14.41 -6.19 -3.71
N GLU A 165 -14.39 -5.65 -4.92
CA GLU A 165 -15.54 -5.05 -5.59
C GLU A 165 -16.44 -6.09 -6.25
N ASN A 166 -16.01 -7.35 -6.27
CA ASN A 166 -16.68 -8.43 -6.96
C ASN A 166 -16.93 -8.12 -8.46
N ASP A 167 -15.96 -7.44 -9.08
CA ASP A 167 -16.02 -6.96 -10.46
C ASP A 167 -15.61 -8.07 -11.43
N PHE A 168 -16.50 -9.05 -11.62
CA PHE A 168 -16.34 -10.15 -12.56
C PHE A 168 -17.50 -10.16 -13.55
N GLU A 169 -17.20 -10.29 -14.83
CA GLU A 169 -18.25 -10.37 -15.88
C GLU A 169 -19.13 -11.60 -15.73
N HIS A 170 -18.52 -12.76 -15.35
CA HIS A 170 -19.22 -14.03 -15.31
C HIS A 170 -20.08 -14.17 -14.02
N PRO A 171 -21.42 -14.40 -14.17
CA PRO A 171 -22.33 -14.42 -13.02
C PRO A 171 -22.04 -15.53 -11.99
N SER A 172 -21.48 -16.69 -12.43
CA SER A 172 -21.13 -17.77 -11.50
C SER A 172 -19.97 -17.39 -10.60
N ILE A 173 -18.96 -16.71 -11.15
CA ILE A 173 -17.80 -16.22 -10.39
C ILE A 173 -18.26 -15.17 -9.39
N ARG A 174 -19.08 -14.19 -9.80
CA ARG A 174 -19.63 -13.19 -8.88
C ARG A 174 -20.36 -13.81 -7.69
N ARG A 175 -21.18 -14.84 -7.93
CA ARG A 175 -21.90 -15.54 -6.84
C ARG A 175 -20.94 -16.22 -5.89
N LYS A 176 -19.90 -16.87 -6.39
CA LYS A 176 -18.90 -17.57 -5.58
C LYS A 176 -18.07 -16.60 -4.73
N ILE A 177 -17.57 -15.51 -5.34
CA ILE A 177 -16.85 -14.46 -4.62
C ILE A 177 -17.74 -13.82 -3.55
N ALA A 178 -19.01 -13.53 -3.86
CA ALA A 178 -19.95 -13.03 -2.86
C ALA A 178 -20.16 -14.01 -1.70
N SER A 179 -20.22 -15.33 -1.99
CA SER A 179 -20.32 -16.36 -0.95
C SER A 179 -19.08 -16.40 -0.06
N LEU A 180 -17.88 -16.29 -0.63
CA LEU A 180 -16.63 -16.23 0.12
C LEU A 180 -16.54 -14.95 0.98
N SER A 181 -16.96 -13.80 0.44
CA SER A 181 -17.00 -12.52 1.17
C SER A 181 -17.94 -12.58 2.38
N ASN A 182 -18.98 -13.36 2.33
CA ASN A 182 -19.93 -13.55 3.44
C ASN A 182 -19.37 -14.40 4.60
N LEU A 183 -18.19 -15.04 4.43
CA LEU A 183 -17.53 -15.78 5.52
C LEU A 183 -17.02 -14.87 6.64
N GLY A 184 -16.87 -13.56 6.37
CA GLY A 184 -16.40 -12.59 7.35
C GLY A 184 -14.90 -12.72 7.70
N VAL A 185 -14.14 -13.45 6.89
CA VAL A 185 -12.69 -13.66 7.03
C VAL A 185 -11.99 -13.39 5.71
N ASP A 186 -10.70 -13.06 5.76
CA ASP A 186 -9.93 -12.66 4.56
C ASP A 186 -9.01 -13.79 4.03
N GLU A 187 -8.96 -14.94 4.69
CA GLU A 187 -8.05 -16.04 4.39
C GLU A 187 -8.24 -16.66 3.00
N TRP A 188 -9.38 -16.47 2.39
CA TRP A 188 -9.67 -16.90 1.03
C TRP A 188 -9.11 -15.96 -0.05
N ILE A 189 -8.78 -14.71 0.29
CA ILE A 189 -8.29 -13.70 -0.66
C ILE A 189 -6.90 -14.07 -1.22
N PRO A 190 -5.89 -14.43 -0.40
CA PRO A 190 -4.56 -14.75 -0.92
C PRO A 190 -4.54 -15.88 -1.97
N PRO A 191 -5.20 -17.04 -1.79
CA PRO A 191 -5.21 -18.07 -2.82
C PRO A 191 -5.92 -17.62 -4.10
N VAL A 192 -6.98 -16.82 -4.02
CA VAL A 192 -7.66 -16.25 -5.20
C VAL A 192 -6.77 -15.26 -5.92
N MET A 193 -6.10 -14.37 -5.16
CA MET A 193 -5.08 -13.45 -5.72
C MET A 193 -3.93 -14.21 -6.39
N ALA A 194 -3.42 -15.26 -5.76
CA ALA A 194 -2.34 -16.07 -6.31
C ALA A 194 -2.72 -16.66 -7.66
N PHE A 195 -3.93 -17.20 -7.76
CA PHE A 195 -4.46 -17.73 -9.02
C PHE A 195 -4.54 -16.65 -10.10
N MET A 196 -5.17 -15.51 -9.78
CA MET A 196 -5.33 -14.40 -10.73
C MET A 196 -3.97 -13.79 -11.14
N ASN A 197 -3.04 -13.60 -10.21
CA ASN A 197 -1.70 -13.08 -10.49
C ASN A 197 -0.90 -14.04 -11.39
N ARG A 198 -1.05 -15.35 -11.21
CA ARG A 198 -0.42 -16.35 -12.05
C ARG A 198 -0.98 -16.35 -13.48
N MET A 199 -2.30 -16.30 -13.62
CA MET A 199 -2.97 -16.24 -14.92
C MET A 199 -2.64 -14.98 -15.68
N ALA A 200 -2.53 -13.83 -14.99
CA ALA A 200 -2.09 -12.58 -15.61
C ALA A 200 -0.65 -12.62 -16.15
N ARG A 201 0.21 -13.50 -15.59
CA ARG A 201 1.60 -13.69 -16.05
C ARG A 201 1.70 -14.61 -17.27
N THR A 202 0.73 -15.53 -17.45
CA THR A 202 0.77 -16.54 -18.50
C THR A 202 -0.11 -16.21 -19.70
N GLU A 203 -0.87 -15.11 -19.63
CA GLU A 203 -1.93 -14.74 -20.62
C GLU A 203 -3.01 -15.84 -20.85
N ASP A 204 -2.97 -16.89 -20.05
CA ASP A 204 -3.85 -18.08 -20.17
C ASP A 204 -5.02 -18.02 -19.18
N PHE A 205 -5.68 -16.87 -19.04
CA PHE A 205 -6.83 -16.79 -18.16
C PHE A 205 -8.01 -17.61 -18.70
N ASN A 206 -8.23 -18.79 -18.10
CA ASN A 206 -9.38 -19.63 -18.39
C ASN A 206 -10.44 -19.47 -17.29
N LEU A 207 -11.63 -19.02 -17.68
CA LEU A 207 -12.78 -18.80 -16.77
C LEU A 207 -13.24 -20.09 -16.12
N ASP A 208 -13.16 -21.23 -16.81
CA ASP A 208 -13.58 -22.53 -16.28
C ASP A 208 -12.63 -23.02 -15.21
N ASP A 209 -11.32 -22.89 -15.41
CA ASP A 209 -10.29 -23.23 -14.42
C ASP A 209 -10.43 -22.35 -13.18
N PHE A 210 -10.66 -21.04 -13.36
CA PHE A 210 -10.91 -20.13 -12.24
C PHE A 210 -12.19 -20.49 -11.49
N SER A 211 -13.26 -20.82 -12.21
CA SER A 211 -14.52 -21.23 -11.62
C SER A 211 -14.38 -22.53 -10.82
N GLN A 212 -13.60 -23.49 -11.31
CA GLN A 212 -13.31 -24.75 -10.61
C GLN A 212 -12.46 -24.49 -9.35
N PHE A 213 -11.39 -23.68 -9.49
CA PHE A 213 -10.53 -23.33 -8.37
C PHE A 213 -11.27 -22.71 -7.19
N ILE A 214 -12.21 -21.79 -7.44
CA ILE A 214 -12.99 -21.13 -6.36
C ILE A 214 -14.02 -22.10 -5.74
N THR A 215 -14.23 -23.26 -6.31
CA THR A 215 -15.24 -24.24 -5.82
C THR A 215 -14.60 -25.35 -4.99
N ALA A 216 -13.30 -25.57 -5.18
CA ALA A 216 -12.51 -26.58 -4.47
C ALA A 216 -12.16 -26.12 -3.05
#